data_53488117acfacf0f97cede4638499d9c
#
_entry.id   53488117acfacf0f97cede4638499d9c
#
_cell.length_a   1.000
_cell.length_b   1.000
_cell.length_c   1.000
_cell.angle_alpha   90.00
_cell.angle_beta   90.00
_cell.angle_gamma   90.00
#
_symmetry.space_group_name_H-M   'P 1'
#
loop_
_entity.id
_entity.type
_entity.pdbx_description
1 polymer ?
#
loop_
_entity_poly.entity_id
_entity_poly.type
_entity_poly.pdbx_seq_one_letter_code
_entity_poly.pdbx_strand_id
1 'polypeptide(L)'
;MTPKTHLPLLLFVIGLIAFFFSAIANATAQNINVAVQRTAEEFVTKNITVPERGTLQVNAATLDSRLRLRQCSEPLNATIPGKQSLTGNVTVLVNCVPENWQVYVPVRTQLLLPRVVATKPLARGVVLSADDLTVEQVELRFQRGAVFERPEQIIGSKIKRTVNMGDAVQGGDICLVCRNDAVNIKAGNGGLNIVTNGIALSDGSLGEQIRVQNAKSKRVIDAVITSVGEVTVNY
;
A
#
# COMPACT_ATOMS: atom_id res chain seq x y z
N MET A 1 79.19 -0.89 32.88
CA MET A 1 78.25 -0.41 31.85
C MET A 1 77.64 -1.62 31.22
N THR A 2 76.40 -2.00 31.59
CA THR A 2 75.65 -3.15 31.07
C THR A 2 74.59 -2.68 30.10
N PRO A 3 74.49 -3.23 28.90
CA PRO A 3 73.38 -2.85 27.96
C PRO A 3 72.08 -3.44 28.41
N LYS A 4 71.07 -2.58 28.59
CA LYS A 4 69.70 -2.96 28.89
C LYS A 4 69.06 -3.63 27.67
N THR A 5 68.62 -4.88 27.87
CA THR A 5 67.92 -5.72 26.89
C THR A 5 66.47 -5.26 26.67
N HIS A 6 66.17 -4.65 25.52
CA HIS A 6 64.83 -4.28 25.08
C HIS A 6 64.10 -5.42 24.31
N LEU A 7 64.59 -6.66 24.41
CA LEU A 7 64.09 -7.82 23.66
C LEU A 7 62.69 -8.33 24.06
N PRO A 8 62.27 -8.29 25.36
CA PRO A 8 60.98 -8.83 25.74
C PRO A 8 59.77 -7.99 25.31
N LEU A 9 59.96 -6.66 25.10
CA LEU A 9 58.87 -5.77 24.70
C LEU A 9 58.44 -5.95 23.23
N LEU A 10 59.40 -6.28 22.35
CA LEU A 10 59.15 -6.47 20.91
C LEU A 10 58.34 -7.75 20.63
N LEU A 11 58.59 -8.83 21.39
CA LEU A 11 57.88 -10.09 21.27
C LEU A 11 56.42 -10.00 21.78
N PHE A 12 56.16 -9.14 22.76
CA PHE A 12 54.80 -8.92 23.28
C PHE A 12 53.91 -8.14 22.30
N VAL A 13 54.50 -7.17 21.57
CA VAL A 13 53.77 -6.37 20.56
C VAL A 13 53.42 -7.20 19.32
N ILE A 14 54.35 -8.08 18.90
CA ILE A 14 54.09 -8.97 17.74
C ILE A 14 53.02 -10.00 18.08
N GLY A 15 52.95 -10.53 19.31
CA GLY A 15 51.91 -11.44 19.78
C GLY A 15 50.51 -10.79 19.83
N LEU A 16 50.44 -9.51 20.20
CA LEU A 16 49.16 -8.78 20.28
C LEU A 16 48.57 -8.47 18.89
N ILE A 17 49.43 -8.18 17.89
CA ILE A 17 49.02 -7.92 16.51
C ILE A 17 48.48 -9.20 15.82
N ALA A 18 49.09 -10.34 16.12
CA ALA A 18 48.63 -11.63 15.57
C ALA A 18 47.24 -12.05 16.11
N PHE A 19 46.89 -11.64 17.34
CA PHE A 19 45.58 -11.96 17.94
C PHE A 19 44.42 -11.13 17.36
N PHE A 20 44.71 -9.92 16.84
CA PHE A 20 43.69 -9.08 16.21
C PHE A 20 43.34 -9.47 14.78
N PHE A 21 44.21 -10.25 14.09
CA PHE A 21 43.95 -10.68 12.71
C PHE A 21 43.08 -11.96 12.60
N SER A 22 42.82 -12.66 13.71
CA SER A 22 42.06 -13.92 13.70
C SER A 22 40.57 -13.77 13.87
N ALA A 23 40.02 -12.55 13.94
CA ALA A 23 38.60 -12.28 14.25
C ALA A 23 37.68 -12.02 13.02
N ILE A 24 38.18 -12.25 11.80
CA ILE A 24 37.40 -11.93 10.57
C ILE A 24 37.12 -13.19 9.73
N ALA A 25 36.65 -14.26 10.33
CA ALA A 25 36.22 -15.42 9.54
C ALA A 25 35.08 -16.18 10.21
N ASN A 26 34.04 -15.46 10.67
CA ASN A 26 32.74 -16.05 10.89
C ASN A 26 31.78 -15.50 9.82
N ALA A 27 32.04 -15.77 8.54
CA ALA A 27 31.01 -15.81 7.54
C ALA A 27 30.11 -16.99 7.91
N THR A 28 29.02 -16.71 8.67
CA THR A 28 27.98 -17.67 8.94
C THR A 28 27.54 -18.24 7.60
N ALA A 29 27.74 -19.54 7.40
CA ALA A 29 27.22 -20.25 6.25
C ALA A 29 25.71 -19.98 6.20
N GLN A 30 25.31 -19.05 5.34
CA GLN A 30 23.93 -18.62 5.21
C GLN A 30 23.13 -19.87 4.79
N ASN A 31 22.16 -20.25 5.59
CA ASN A 31 21.31 -21.40 5.25
C ASN A 31 20.72 -21.16 3.86
N ILE A 32 20.99 -22.06 2.92
CA ILE A 32 20.58 -21.93 1.52
C ILE A 32 19.06 -21.66 1.39
N ASN A 33 18.25 -22.23 2.29
CA ASN A 33 16.81 -22.00 2.30
C ASN A 33 16.47 -20.53 2.58
N VAL A 34 17.21 -19.86 3.47
CA VAL A 34 17.06 -18.42 3.76
C VAL A 34 17.50 -17.58 2.56
N ALA A 35 18.57 -17.96 1.89
CA ALA A 35 19.02 -17.28 0.67
C ALA A 35 17.98 -17.37 -0.44
N VAL A 36 17.37 -18.53 -0.63
CA VAL A 36 16.29 -18.78 -1.60
C VAL A 36 15.05 -17.90 -1.29
N GLN A 37 14.60 -17.87 -0.03
CA GLN A 37 13.49 -17.02 0.39
C GLN A 37 13.77 -15.56 0.11
N ARG A 38 14.94 -15.08 0.50
CA ARG A 38 15.36 -13.70 0.28
C ARG A 38 15.43 -13.34 -1.20
N THR A 39 15.98 -14.22 -2.04
CA THR A 39 16.02 -14.01 -3.49
C THR A 39 14.61 -13.88 -4.08
N ALA A 40 13.67 -14.69 -3.62
CA ALA A 40 12.27 -14.60 -4.05
C ALA A 40 11.61 -13.27 -3.62
N GLU A 41 11.84 -12.82 -2.38
CA GLU A 41 11.32 -11.54 -1.87
C GLU A 41 11.91 -10.34 -2.61
N GLU A 42 13.23 -10.33 -2.82
CA GLU A 42 13.92 -9.27 -3.57
C GLU A 42 13.44 -9.19 -5.02
N PHE A 43 13.23 -10.35 -5.65
CA PHE A 43 12.72 -10.40 -7.02
C PHE A 43 11.33 -9.76 -7.11
N VAL A 44 10.40 -10.14 -6.23
CA VAL A 44 9.04 -9.58 -6.21
C VAL A 44 9.09 -8.09 -5.90
N THR A 45 9.86 -7.67 -4.91
CA THR A 45 10.00 -6.26 -4.51
C THR A 45 10.49 -5.37 -5.66
N LYS A 46 11.45 -5.86 -6.47
CA LYS A 46 11.99 -5.12 -7.63
C LYS A 46 10.99 -4.98 -8.78
N ASN A 47 10.01 -5.89 -8.88
CA ASN A 47 9.06 -5.94 -9.99
C ASN A 47 7.69 -5.34 -9.67
N ILE A 48 7.46 -4.87 -8.43
CA ILE A 48 6.23 -4.18 -8.03
C ILE A 48 6.46 -2.67 -8.01
N THR A 49 5.60 -1.94 -8.72
CA THR A 49 5.55 -0.48 -8.59
C THR A 49 4.73 -0.10 -7.37
N VAL A 50 5.37 0.54 -6.40
CA VAL A 50 4.72 1.03 -5.18
C VAL A 50 4.26 2.47 -5.44
N PRO A 51 2.96 2.79 -5.30
CA PRO A 51 2.47 4.16 -5.39
C PRO A 51 3.07 5.06 -4.31
N GLU A 52 3.08 6.36 -4.56
CA GLU A 52 3.43 7.35 -3.55
C GLU A 52 2.58 7.15 -2.29
N ARG A 53 3.20 7.20 -1.11
CA ARG A 53 2.57 6.92 0.21
C ARG A 53 2.11 5.46 0.41
N GLY A 54 2.36 4.56 -0.54
CA GLY A 54 2.11 3.13 -0.39
C GLY A 54 3.20 2.44 0.42
N THR A 55 2.84 1.38 1.13
CA THR A 55 3.75 0.48 1.84
C THR A 55 3.62 -0.92 1.27
N LEU A 56 4.73 -1.47 0.78
CA LEU A 56 4.78 -2.83 0.28
C LEU A 56 5.33 -3.76 1.35
N GLN A 57 4.60 -4.82 1.66
CA GLN A 57 5.05 -5.93 2.47
C GLN A 57 5.19 -7.17 1.59
N VAL A 58 6.36 -7.81 1.63
CA VAL A 58 6.69 -9.01 0.85
C VAL A 58 7.22 -10.04 1.82
N ASN A 59 6.60 -11.21 1.87
CA ASN A 59 6.98 -12.27 2.77
C ASN A 59 6.99 -13.62 2.03
N ALA A 60 8.15 -14.23 1.88
CA ALA A 60 8.25 -15.59 1.37
C ALA A 60 7.81 -16.61 2.43
N ALA A 61 7.14 -17.66 2.00
CA ALA A 61 6.80 -18.76 2.88
C ALA A 61 8.08 -19.47 3.33
N THR A 62 8.09 -19.91 4.59
CA THR A 62 9.18 -20.73 5.12
C THR A 62 9.27 -22.02 4.34
N LEU A 63 10.46 -22.32 3.82
CA LEU A 63 10.72 -23.58 3.12
C LEU A 63 10.81 -24.72 4.11
N ASP A 64 10.36 -25.92 3.69
CA ASP A 64 10.45 -27.13 4.50
C ASP A 64 11.91 -27.40 4.89
N SER A 65 12.16 -27.58 6.18
CA SER A 65 13.49 -27.89 6.72
C SER A 65 14.07 -29.22 6.22
N ARG A 66 13.23 -30.10 5.66
CA ARG A 66 13.64 -31.35 5.04
C ARG A 66 14.21 -31.15 3.63
N LEU A 67 13.96 -30.00 3.03
CA LEU A 67 14.48 -29.64 1.70
C LEU A 67 16.01 -29.51 1.76
N ARG A 68 16.71 -30.41 1.09
CA ARG A 68 18.18 -30.48 1.06
C ARG A 68 18.71 -29.85 -0.23
N LEU A 69 18.73 -28.51 -0.27
CA LEU A 69 19.36 -27.80 -1.38
C LEU A 69 20.88 -27.71 -1.19
N ARG A 70 21.62 -27.91 -2.27
CA ARG A 70 23.06 -27.67 -2.28
C ARG A 70 23.35 -26.17 -2.36
N GLN A 71 24.44 -25.77 -1.71
CA GLN A 71 24.91 -24.38 -1.80
C GLN A 71 25.20 -24.04 -3.26
N CYS A 72 24.71 -22.90 -3.72
CA CYS A 72 24.94 -22.44 -5.08
C CYS A 72 26.29 -21.70 -5.15
N SER A 73 27.09 -22.01 -6.15
CA SER A 73 28.37 -21.35 -6.40
C SER A 73 28.22 -20.02 -7.15
N GLU A 74 27.05 -19.78 -7.74
CA GLU A 74 26.67 -18.57 -8.44
C GLU A 74 25.46 -17.91 -7.80
N PRO A 75 25.14 -16.61 -8.12
CA PRO A 75 23.92 -15.98 -7.68
C PRO A 75 22.67 -16.77 -8.12
N LEU A 76 21.70 -16.87 -7.21
CA LEU A 76 20.44 -17.52 -7.51
C LEU A 76 19.63 -16.71 -8.54
N ASN A 77 19.00 -17.41 -9.47
CA ASN A 77 18.09 -16.80 -10.43
C ASN A 77 16.65 -16.95 -9.95
N ALA A 78 15.85 -15.89 -10.13
CA ALA A 78 14.43 -15.90 -9.80
C ALA A 78 13.58 -15.48 -10.99
N THR A 79 12.47 -16.19 -11.22
CA THR A 79 11.51 -15.90 -12.29
C THR A 79 10.08 -16.18 -11.82
N ILE A 80 9.10 -15.61 -12.51
CA ILE A 80 7.69 -15.91 -12.27
C ILE A 80 7.20 -16.86 -13.35
N PRO A 81 6.79 -18.08 -13.00
CA PRO A 81 6.23 -19.01 -13.95
C PRO A 81 4.85 -18.55 -14.43
N GLY A 82 4.69 -18.42 -15.73
CA GLY A 82 3.42 -18.01 -16.34
C GLY A 82 3.04 -16.55 -16.11
N LYS A 83 1.76 -16.23 -16.30
CA LYS A 83 1.19 -14.89 -16.05
C LYS A 83 0.52 -14.88 -14.68
N GLN A 84 1.14 -14.23 -13.70
CA GLN A 84 0.60 -14.06 -12.36
C GLN A 84 0.53 -12.57 -12.00
N SER A 85 -0.46 -12.21 -11.14
CA SER A 85 -0.46 -10.91 -10.49
C SER A 85 0.64 -10.88 -9.42
N LEU A 86 1.37 -9.78 -9.32
CA LEU A 86 2.38 -9.59 -8.27
C LEU A 86 1.77 -9.18 -6.92
N THR A 87 0.47 -8.87 -6.89
CA THR A 87 -0.24 -8.54 -5.65
C THR A 87 -1.04 -9.73 -5.14
N GLY A 88 -0.94 -10.02 -3.85
CA GLY A 88 -1.55 -11.18 -3.21
C GLY A 88 -0.58 -12.36 -3.08
N ASN A 89 -0.98 -13.55 -3.50
CA ASN A 89 -0.12 -14.73 -3.45
C ASN A 89 0.57 -14.94 -4.82
N VAL A 90 1.88 -14.93 -4.81
CA VAL A 90 2.73 -15.08 -6.00
C VAL A 90 3.62 -16.30 -5.80
N THR A 91 3.82 -17.11 -6.83
CA THR A 91 4.79 -18.18 -6.81
C THR A 91 6.02 -17.76 -7.61
N VAL A 92 7.17 -17.72 -6.96
CA VAL A 92 8.47 -17.43 -7.58
C VAL A 92 9.23 -18.73 -7.77
N LEU A 93 9.76 -18.97 -8.97
CA LEU A 93 10.69 -20.05 -9.26
C LEU A 93 12.10 -19.53 -9.00
N VAL A 94 12.78 -20.10 -8.02
CA VAL A 94 14.19 -19.84 -7.74
C VAL A 94 15.02 -21.05 -8.15
N ASN A 95 16.09 -20.84 -8.91
CA ASN A 95 16.96 -21.91 -9.38
C ASN A 95 18.45 -21.59 -9.25
N CYS A 96 19.22 -22.65 -9.09
CA CYS A 96 20.68 -22.64 -9.19
C CYS A 96 21.10 -23.46 -10.39
N VAL A 97 21.66 -22.82 -11.41
CA VAL A 97 22.06 -23.50 -12.64
C VAL A 97 23.24 -24.46 -12.41
N PRO A 98 24.32 -24.07 -11.72
CA PRO A 98 25.48 -24.96 -11.55
C PRO A 98 25.16 -26.25 -10.80
N GLU A 99 24.25 -26.17 -9.81
CA GLU A 99 23.87 -27.33 -8.97
C GLU A 99 22.61 -28.06 -9.49
N ASN A 100 22.06 -27.61 -10.61
CA ASN A 100 20.91 -28.19 -11.30
C ASN A 100 19.71 -28.47 -10.38
N TRP A 101 19.33 -27.47 -9.56
CA TRP A 101 18.12 -27.54 -8.76
C TRP A 101 17.24 -26.30 -8.94
N GLN A 102 15.94 -26.48 -8.70
CA GLN A 102 14.95 -25.40 -8.68
C GLN A 102 13.91 -25.64 -7.59
N VAL A 103 13.33 -24.56 -7.08
CA VAL A 103 12.29 -24.60 -6.05
C VAL A 103 11.26 -23.51 -6.28
N TYR A 104 9.99 -23.84 -6.09
CA TYR A 104 8.89 -22.90 -6.12
C TYR A 104 8.68 -22.31 -4.73
N VAL A 105 8.78 -21.00 -4.61
CA VAL A 105 8.65 -20.26 -3.36
C VAL A 105 7.34 -19.47 -3.39
N PRO A 106 6.36 -19.82 -2.54
CA PRO A 106 5.18 -18.98 -2.36
C PRO A 106 5.59 -17.68 -1.66
N VAL A 107 5.23 -16.54 -2.25
CA VAL A 107 5.49 -15.20 -1.71
C VAL A 107 4.15 -14.51 -1.53
N ARG A 108 3.89 -14.01 -0.34
CA ARG A 108 2.71 -13.17 -0.06
C ARG A 108 3.09 -11.70 -0.14
N THR A 109 2.38 -10.96 -0.97
CA THR A 109 2.56 -9.52 -1.13
C THR A 109 1.32 -8.78 -0.66
N GLN A 110 1.52 -7.71 0.11
CA GLN A 110 0.46 -6.82 0.55
C GLN A 110 0.87 -5.38 0.21
N LEU A 111 0.08 -4.74 -0.63
CA LEU A 111 0.24 -3.33 -0.93
C LEU A 111 -0.77 -2.55 -0.08
N LEU A 112 -0.26 -1.81 0.89
CA LEU A 112 -1.03 -0.99 1.82
C LEU A 112 -1.02 0.45 1.34
N LEU A 113 -2.18 1.12 1.41
CA LEU A 113 -2.33 2.52 1.03
C LEU A 113 -3.07 3.28 2.14
N PRO A 114 -2.76 4.57 2.37
CA PRO A 114 -3.49 5.37 3.34
C PRO A 114 -4.95 5.52 2.91
N ARG A 115 -5.87 5.19 3.81
CA ARG A 115 -7.32 5.27 3.57
C ARG A 115 -8.04 5.80 4.80
N VAL A 116 -9.11 6.52 4.55
CA VAL A 116 -10.02 6.95 5.60
C VAL A 116 -10.80 5.76 6.11
N VAL A 117 -10.70 5.49 7.41
CA VAL A 117 -11.39 4.40 8.11
C VAL A 117 -12.29 4.96 9.21
N ALA A 118 -13.32 4.20 9.57
CA ALA A 118 -14.22 4.54 10.66
C ALA A 118 -13.57 4.28 12.02
N THR A 119 -13.61 5.27 12.92
CA THR A 119 -13.12 5.14 14.31
C THR A 119 -14.09 4.41 15.22
N LYS A 120 -15.36 4.30 14.82
CA LYS A 120 -16.46 3.65 15.52
C LYS A 120 -17.46 3.08 14.51
N PRO A 121 -18.39 2.20 14.91
CA PRO A 121 -19.45 1.74 14.02
C PRO A 121 -20.34 2.91 13.55
N LEU A 122 -20.51 3.04 12.24
CA LEU A 122 -21.28 4.10 11.59
C LEU A 122 -22.59 3.52 11.03
N ALA A 123 -23.71 3.93 11.58
CA ALA A 123 -25.02 3.49 11.14
C ALA A 123 -25.50 4.28 9.90
N ARG A 124 -26.40 3.68 9.12
CA ARG A 124 -27.06 4.35 7.99
C ARG A 124 -27.73 5.66 8.43
N GLY A 125 -27.54 6.71 7.66
CA GLY A 125 -28.11 8.04 7.90
C GLY A 125 -27.23 8.97 8.75
N VAL A 126 -26.18 8.45 9.38
CA VAL A 126 -25.20 9.27 10.13
C VAL A 126 -24.53 10.23 9.18
N VAL A 127 -24.41 11.49 9.57
CA VAL A 127 -23.59 12.51 8.89
C VAL A 127 -22.18 12.44 9.47
N LEU A 128 -21.20 12.24 8.62
CA LEU A 128 -19.80 12.07 9.03
C LEU A 128 -19.21 13.37 9.56
N SER A 129 -18.58 13.26 10.73
CA SER A 129 -17.76 14.30 11.36
C SER A 129 -16.28 13.90 11.38
N ALA A 130 -15.40 14.82 11.76
CA ALA A 130 -13.97 14.54 11.88
C ALA A 130 -13.67 13.45 12.92
N ASP A 131 -14.45 13.39 14.02
CA ASP A 131 -14.25 12.41 15.11
C ASP A 131 -14.64 10.97 14.70
N ASP A 132 -15.38 10.81 13.61
CA ASP A 132 -15.82 9.53 13.09
C ASP A 132 -14.76 8.83 12.23
N LEU A 133 -13.69 9.56 11.88
CA LEU A 133 -12.77 9.19 10.81
C LEU A 133 -11.31 9.29 11.27
N THR A 134 -10.49 8.37 10.78
CA THR A 134 -9.03 8.43 10.87
C THR A 134 -8.40 7.92 9.58
N VAL A 135 -7.08 8.03 9.42
CA VAL A 135 -6.36 7.50 8.26
C VAL A 135 -5.49 6.33 8.71
N GLU A 136 -5.68 5.18 8.06
CA GLU A 136 -4.90 3.97 8.31
C GLU A 136 -4.39 3.36 7.01
N GLN A 137 -3.37 2.51 7.12
CA GLN A 137 -2.84 1.75 6.00
C GLN A 137 -3.72 0.53 5.73
N VAL A 138 -4.44 0.52 4.60
CA VAL A 138 -5.41 -0.52 4.23
C VAL A 138 -4.94 -1.25 2.98
N GLU A 139 -5.06 -2.58 2.99
CA GLU A 139 -4.64 -3.43 1.87
C GLU A 139 -5.47 -3.13 0.61
N LEU A 140 -4.78 -2.87 -0.50
CA LEU A 140 -5.39 -2.45 -1.78
C LEU A 140 -6.43 -3.45 -2.30
N ARG A 141 -6.20 -4.75 -2.13
CA ARG A 141 -7.09 -5.80 -2.68
C ARG A 141 -8.51 -5.80 -2.10
N PHE A 142 -8.71 -5.18 -0.94
CA PHE A 142 -10.05 -5.08 -0.31
C PHE A 142 -10.80 -3.81 -0.69
N GLN A 143 -10.23 -2.97 -1.55
CA GLN A 143 -10.82 -1.69 -1.95
C GLN A 143 -11.60 -1.85 -3.26
N ARG A 144 -12.80 -1.29 -3.29
CA ARG A 144 -13.67 -1.30 -4.47
C ARG A 144 -14.28 0.08 -4.68
N GLY A 145 -14.31 0.53 -5.94
CA GLY A 145 -14.88 1.83 -6.29
C GLY A 145 -14.05 3.02 -5.78
N ALA A 146 -14.71 4.15 -5.56
CA ALA A 146 -14.05 5.36 -5.06
C ALA A 146 -13.56 5.15 -3.62
N VAL A 147 -12.34 5.56 -3.33
CA VAL A 147 -11.69 5.51 -2.03
C VAL A 147 -11.22 6.91 -1.62
N PHE A 148 -11.05 7.13 -0.33
CA PHE A 148 -10.69 8.43 0.21
C PHE A 148 -9.41 8.31 1.02
N GLU A 149 -8.51 9.27 0.83
CA GLU A 149 -7.21 9.33 1.51
C GLU A 149 -7.16 10.37 2.63
N ARG A 150 -8.13 11.29 2.63
CA ARG A 150 -8.22 12.38 3.60
C ARG A 150 -9.65 12.52 4.11
N PRO A 151 -9.87 12.64 5.45
CA PRO A 151 -11.19 12.79 6.03
C PRO A 151 -12.00 13.96 5.45
N GLU A 152 -11.32 15.07 5.11
CA GLU A 152 -11.97 16.28 4.59
C GLU A 152 -12.74 16.03 3.28
N GLN A 153 -12.38 14.98 2.55
CA GLN A 153 -13.08 14.60 1.31
C GLN A 153 -14.51 14.10 1.55
N ILE A 154 -14.80 13.62 2.77
CA ILE A 154 -16.08 12.96 3.09
C ILE A 154 -16.77 13.49 4.34
N ILE A 155 -16.15 14.37 5.12
CA ILE A 155 -16.83 15.06 6.23
C ILE A 155 -18.08 15.77 5.70
N GLY A 156 -19.23 15.60 6.39
CA GLY A 156 -20.53 16.12 5.99
C GLY A 156 -21.33 15.19 5.06
N SER A 157 -20.73 14.13 4.51
CA SER A 157 -21.46 13.11 3.75
C SER A 157 -22.30 12.23 4.66
N LYS A 158 -23.31 11.55 4.10
CA LYS A 158 -24.20 10.64 4.85
C LYS A 158 -23.88 9.18 4.55
N ILE A 159 -23.89 8.36 5.59
CA ILE A 159 -23.73 6.90 5.48
C ILE A 159 -24.97 6.28 4.83
N LYS A 160 -24.78 5.52 3.74
CA LYS A 160 -25.81 4.75 3.03
C LYS A 160 -25.88 3.30 3.54
N ARG A 161 -24.76 2.73 3.92
CA ARG A 161 -24.62 1.36 4.44
C ARG A 161 -23.76 1.39 5.69
N THR A 162 -24.11 0.58 6.68
CA THR A 162 -23.33 0.46 7.91
C THR A 162 -21.85 0.15 7.61
N VAL A 163 -20.96 0.88 8.25
CA VAL A 163 -19.50 0.69 8.22
C VAL A 163 -19.05 0.33 9.63
N ASN A 164 -18.28 -0.74 9.79
CA ASN A 164 -17.79 -1.13 11.09
C ASN A 164 -16.53 -0.30 11.47
N MET A 165 -16.19 -0.31 12.75
CA MET A 165 -14.95 0.27 13.23
C MET A 165 -13.75 -0.41 12.54
N GLY A 166 -12.79 0.39 12.06
CA GLY A 166 -11.60 -0.09 11.35
C GLY A 166 -11.82 -0.38 9.86
N ASP A 167 -13.07 -0.39 9.38
CA ASP A 167 -13.33 -0.57 7.94
C ASP A 167 -13.07 0.74 7.18
N ALA A 168 -12.47 0.64 5.99
CA ALA A 168 -12.29 1.77 5.09
C ALA A 168 -13.65 2.25 4.56
N VAL A 169 -13.89 3.56 4.66
CA VAL A 169 -15.08 4.19 4.08
C VAL A 169 -14.90 4.32 2.57
N GLN A 170 -15.76 3.68 1.80
CA GLN A 170 -15.72 3.66 0.34
C GLN A 170 -16.88 4.44 -0.26
N GLY A 171 -16.77 4.83 -1.53
CA GLY A 171 -17.81 5.60 -2.22
C GLY A 171 -19.19 4.94 -2.22
N GLY A 172 -19.23 3.58 -2.23
CA GLY A 172 -20.48 2.83 -2.13
C GLY A 172 -21.15 2.88 -0.76
N ASP A 173 -20.44 3.30 0.30
CA ASP A 173 -20.94 3.33 1.67
C ASP A 173 -21.57 4.66 2.03
N ILE A 174 -21.28 5.71 1.26
CA ILE A 174 -21.69 7.09 1.52
C ILE A 174 -22.41 7.70 0.31
N CYS A 175 -23.12 8.79 0.53
CA CYS A 175 -23.47 9.75 -0.50
C CYS A 175 -22.85 11.11 -0.15
N LEU A 176 -22.07 11.66 -1.09
CA LEU A 176 -21.56 13.02 -0.98
C LEU A 176 -22.65 14.03 -1.30
N VAL A 177 -23.55 13.62 -2.18
CA VAL A 177 -24.78 14.31 -2.48
C VAL A 177 -25.90 13.29 -2.42
N CYS A 178 -26.85 13.46 -1.50
CA CYS A 178 -27.99 12.57 -1.37
C CYS A 178 -29.23 13.19 -2.03
N ARG A 179 -30.18 12.37 -2.40
CA ARG A 179 -31.44 12.83 -2.97
C ARG A 179 -32.14 13.82 -2.03
N ASN A 180 -32.63 14.91 -2.61
CA ASN A 180 -33.25 16.06 -1.97
C ASN A 180 -32.26 16.96 -1.19
N ASP A 181 -30.97 16.72 -1.24
CA ASP A 181 -29.98 17.64 -0.68
C ASP A 181 -29.92 18.92 -1.54
N ALA A 182 -29.75 20.06 -0.86
CA ALA A 182 -29.37 21.30 -1.50
C ALA A 182 -27.91 21.19 -1.94
N VAL A 183 -27.62 21.58 -3.17
CA VAL A 183 -26.28 21.49 -3.76
C VAL A 183 -25.87 22.80 -4.42
N ASN A 184 -24.57 23.06 -4.41
CA ASN A 184 -23.96 24.12 -5.21
C ASN A 184 -23.61 23.56 -6.60
N ILE A 185 -24.23 24.11 -7.62
CA ILE A 185 -23.95 23.80 -9.02
C ILE A 185 -22.88 24.77 -9.51
N LYS A 186 -21.71 24.25 -9.82
CA LYS A 186 -20.63 25.00 -10.47
C LYS A 186 -20.67 24.76 -11.96
N ALA A 187 -20.63 25.83 -12.71
CA ALA A 187 -20.54 25.82 -14.17
C ALA A 187 -19.46 26.82 -14.59
N GLY A 188 -18.49 26.36 -15.38
CA GLY A 188 -17.43 27.26 -15.82
C GLY A 188 -16.52 26.62 -16.85
N ASN A 189 -15.96 27.46 -17.71
CA ASN A 189 -14.94 27.06 -18.67
C ASN A 189 -13.87 28.17 -18.72
N GLY A 190 -12.65 27.83 -18.32
CA GLY A 190 -11.43 28.62 -18.59
C GLY A 190 -11.29 30.05 -18.04
N GLY A 191 -12.28 30.58 -17.29
CA GLY A 191 -12.21 31.97 -16.77
C GLY A 191 -13.50 32.51 -16.16
N LEU A 192 -14.62 31.87 -16.46
CA LEU A 192 -15.91 32.23 -15.86
C LEU A 192 -16.40 31.09 -14.95
N ASN A 193 -16.51 31.35 -13.66
CA ASN A 193 -17.11 30.41 -12.70
C ASN A 193 -18.48 30.96 -12.28
N ILE A 194 -19.54 30.25 -12.63
CA ILE A 194 -20.91 30.51 -12.19
C ILE A 194 -21.27 29.51 -11.13
N VAL A 195 -21.72 29.97 -9.96
CA VAL A 195 -22.23 29.13 -8.88
C VAL A 195 -23.72 29.45 -8.70
N THR A 196 -24.52 28.40 -8.67
CA THR A 196 -25.97 28.52 -8.41
C THR A 196 -26.45 27.37 -7.55
N ASN A 197 -27.59 27.52 -6.87
CA ASN A 197 -28.15 26.49 -6.01
C ASN A 197 -29.05 25.52 -6.79
N GLY A 198 -29.07 24.28 -6.38
CA GLY A 198 -29.93 23.23 -6.90
C GLY A 198 -30.38 22.25 -5.85
N ILE A 199 -31.21 21.31 -6.25
CA ILE A 199 -31.66 20.17 -5.44
C ILE A 199 -31.30 18.90 -6.19
N ALA A 200 -30.60 18.00 -5.53
CA ALA A 200 -30.25 16.69 -6.08
C ALA A 200 -31.49 15.80 -6.24
N LEU A 201 -31.62 15.15 -7.38
CA LEU A 201 -32.75 14.25 -7.67
C LEU A 201 -32.39 12.77 -7.45
N SER A 202 -31.12 12.47 -7.22
CA SER A 202 -30.61 11.12 -6.89
C SER A 202 -29.41 11.22 -5.96
N ASP A 203 -29.11 10.11 -5.26
CA ASP A 203 -27.87 9.95 -4.50
C ASP A 203 -26.69 9.79 -5.45
N GLY A 204 -25.50 10.17 -5.00
CA GLY A 204 -24.26 9.87 -5.70
C GLY A 204 -23.02 10.10 -4.86
N SER A 205 -21.94 9.49 -5.32
CA SER A 205 -20.58 9.54 -4.76
C SER A 205 -19.66 10.41 -5.62
N LEU A 206 -18.42 10.58 -5.21
CA LEU A 206 -17.42 11.35 -5.93
C LEU A 206 -17.25 10.84 -7.38
N GLY A 207 -17.33 11.77 -8.34
CA GLY A 207 -17.19 11.47 -9.77
C GLY A 207 -18.43 10.89 -10.43
N GLU A 208 -19.49 10.56 -9.69
CA GLU A 208 -20.75 10.08 -10.27
C GLU A 208 -21.56 11.23 -10.87
N GLN A 209 -22.22 10.93 -12.01
CA GLN A 209 -23.15 11.85 -12.67
C GLN A 209 -24.54 11.68 -12.07
N ILE A 210 -25.14 12.79 -11.65
CA ILE A 210 -26.49 12.86 -11.11
C ILE A 210 -27.33 13.91 -11.79
N ARG A 211 -28.65 13.77 -11.68
CA ARG A 211 -29.59 14.82 -12.09
C ARG A 211 -29.82 15.81 -10.95
N VAL A 212 -29.74 17.09 -11.27
CA VAL A 212 -29.94 18.18 -10.31
C VAL A 212 -30.94 19.17 -10.88
N GLN A 213 -31.91 19.59 -10.08
CA GLN A 213 -32.83 20.64 -10.45
C GLN A 213 -32.28 21.98 -9.97
N ASN A 214 -32.06 22.90 -10.89
CA ASN A 214 -31.69 24.27 -10.54
C ASN A 214 -32.80 24.97 -9.73
N ALA A 215 -32.45 25.54 -8.59
CA ALA A 215 -33.45 26.11 -7.66
C ALA A 215 -34.20 27.30 -8.24
N LYS A 216 -33.54 28.12 -9.10
CA LYS A 216 -34.09 29.33 -9.71
C LYS A 216 -34.89 29.03 -10.98
N SER A 217 -34.27 28.35 -11.95
CA SER A 217 -34.88 28.09 -13.26
C SER A 217 -35.76 26.86 -13.32
N LYS A 218 -35.75 26.00 -12.29
CA LYS A 218 -36.42 24.71 -12.21
C LYS A 218 -36.00 23.68 -13.29
N ARG A 219 -35.03 24.02 -14.12
CA ARG A 219 -34.48 23.09 -15.13
C ARG A 219 -33.71 21.97 -14.47
N VAL A 220 -33.89 20.78 -15.00
CA VAL A 220 -33.11 19.60 -14.61
C VAL A 220 -31.88 19.52 -15.52
N ILE A 221 -30.72 19.34 -14.92
CA ILE A 221 -29.44 19.23 -15.60
C ILE A 221 -28.68 18.00 -15.07
N ASP A 222 -27.82 17.45 -15.91
CA ASP A 222 -26.87 16.42 -15.51
C ASP A 222 -25.60 17.09 -14.99
N ALA A 223 -25.09 16.66 -13.87
CA ALA A 223 -23.90 17.22 -13.23
C ALA A 223 -23.09 16.12 -12.53
N VAL A 224 -21.78 16.32 -12.46
CA VAL A 224 -20.83 15.40 -11.81
C VAL A 224 -20.55 15.89 -10.40
N ILE A 225 -20.58 14.98 -9.44
CA ILE A 225 -20.27 15.28 -8.02
C ILE A 225 -18.77 15.46 -7.85
N THR A 226 -18.36 16.63 -7.34
CA THR A 226 -16.95 17.01 -7.11
C THR A 226 -16.56 17.05 -5.63
N SER A 227 -17.53 17.30 -4.75
CA SER A 227 -17.34 17.25 -3.30
C SER A 227 -18.69 17.13 -2.58
N VAL A 228 -18.68 17.12 -1.24
CA VAL A 228 -19.90 17.08 -0.44
C VAL A 228 -20.76 18.32 -0.73
N GLY A 229 -21.99 18.08 -1.18
CA GLY A 229 -22.94 19.16 -1.52
C GLY A 229 -22.57 19.98 -2.75
N GLU A 230 -21.62 19.53 -3.58
CA GLU A 230 -21.16 20.26 -4.75
C GLU A 230 -21.15 19.40 -6.01
N VAL A 231 -21.65 19.99 -7.09
CA VAL A 231 -21.67 19.36 -8.41
C VAL A 231 -21.15 20.32 -9.49
N THR A 232 -20.54 19.78 -10.52
CA THR A 232 -20.01 20.54 -11.67
C THR A 232 -20.70 20.10 -12.95
N VAL A 233 -21.07 21.08 -13.77
CA VAL A 233 -21.59 20.88 -15.14
C VAL A 233 -20.46 21.14 -16.12
N ASN A 234 -20.12 20.15 -16.93
CA ASN A 234 -19.19 20.31 -18.05
C ASN A 234 -19.98 20.68 -19.32
N TYR A 235 -19.57 21.71 -19.98
CA TYR A 235 -20.10 22.14 -21.27
C TYR A 235 -19.21 21.67 -22.41
#